data_b6689fa8d6134dd5b7c3a8e4a43ddd75
#
_entry.id   b6689fa8d6134dd5b7c3a8e4a43ddd75
#
_cell.length_a   1.000
_cell.length_b   1.000
_cell.length_c   1.000
_cell.angle_alpha   90.00
_cell.angle_beta   90.00
_cell.angle_gamma   90.00
#
_symmetry.space_group_name_H-M   'P 1'
#
loop_
_entity.id
_entity.type
_entity.pdbx_description
1 polymer ?
#
loop_
_entity_poly.entity_id
_entity_poly.type
_entity_poly.pdbx_seq_one_letter_code
_entity_poly.pdbx_strand_id
1 'polypeptide(L)'
;KQVGIDLIENYKRAFNILNSETQQQKEDYKGSADPALFKSNFEKDLFKKIHDIRKNFTSINLENDYDSQLSLLASLKKEVENFFDNVIVNDNDVVIKKNRLELLKMLCNTFDKYFNFEKIEFLNEKTGI
;
A
#
# COMPACT_ATOMS: atom_id res chain seq x y z
N LYS A 1 5.89 16.55 3.29
CA LYS A 1 4.51 17.06 3.06
C LYS A 1 3.87 16.40 1.87
N GLN A 2 4.49 16.59 0.71
CA GLN A 2 3.96 16.06 -0.53
C GLN A 2 3.89 14.53 -0.50
N VAL A 3 4.89 13.89 0.08
CA VAL A 3 4.93 12.42 0.22
C VAL A 3 3.70 11.92 0.98
N GLY A 4 3.37 12.56 2.09
CA GLY A 4 2.21 12.15 2.89
C GLY A 4 0.90 12.38 2.16
N ILE A 5 0.74 13.52 1.50
CA ILE A 5 -0.47 13.85 0.75
C ILE A 5 -0.66 12.86 -0.40
N ASP A 6 0.39 12.62 -1.18
CA ASP A 6 0.33 11.70 -2.33
C ASP A 6 0.03 10.27 -1.89
N LEU A 7 0.60 9.85 -0.77
CA LEU A 7 0.36 8.51 -0.26
C LEU A 7 -1.08 8.35 0.23
N ILE A 8 -1.64 9.37 0.88
CA ILE A 8 -3.04 9.37 1.31
C ILE A 8 -3.96 9.27 0.09
N GLU A 9 -3.68 10.01 -0.96
CA GLU A 9 -4.46 9.94 -2.21
C GLU A 9 -4.39 8.55 -2.84
N ASN A 10 -3.21 7.95 -2.85
CA ASN A 10 -3.03 6.58 -3.35
C ASN A 10 -3.78 5.55 -2.50
N TYR A 11 -3.77 5.73 -1.18
CA TYR A 11 -4.54 4.89 -0.27
C TYR A 11 -6.04 5.00 -0.58
N LYS A 12 -6.55 6.21 -0.74
CA LYS A 12 -7.97 6.44 -1.07
C LYS A 12 -8.33 5.79 -2.40
N ARG A 13 -7.44 5.87 -3.38
CA ARG A 13 -7.65 5.22 -4.68
C ARG A 13 -7.78 3.71 -4.53
N ALA A 14 -6.85 3.09 -3.79
CA ALA A 14 -6.88 1.66 -3.51
C ALA A 14 -8.15 1.26 -2.77
N PHE A 15 -8.49 2.01 -1.73
CA PHE A 15 -9.70 1.78 -0.93
C PHE A 15 -10.96 1.86 -1.79
N ASN A 16 -11.07 2.87 -2.65
CA ASN A 16 -12.24 3.05 -3.51
C ASN A 16 -12.37 1.93 -4.55
N ILE A 17 -11.25 1.47 -5.10
CA ILE A 17 -11.25 0.34 -6.04
C ILE A 17 -11.78 -0.91 -5.33
N LEU A 18 -11.25 -1.20 -4.13
CA LEU A 18 -11.65 -2.37 -3.35
C LEU A 18 -13.13 -2.29 -2.96
N ASN A 19 -13.57 -1.15 -2.50
CA ASN A 19 -14.95 -0.95 -2.06
C ASN A 19 -15.94 -1.15 -3.22
N SER A 20 -15.61 -0.60 -4.38
CA SER A 20 -16.42 -0.77 -5.59
C SER A 20 -16.51 -2.23 -6.00
N GLU A 21 -15.39 -2.94 -5.99
CA GLU A 21 -15.35 -4.36 -6.37
C GLU A 21 -16.08 -5.24 -5.35
N THR A 22 -15.94 -4.95 -4.07
CA THR A 22 -16.67 -5.66 -3.01
C THR A 22 -18.17 -5.53 -3.22
N GLN A 23 -18.66 -4.34 -3.54
CA GLN A 23 -20.08 -4.09 -3.78
C GLN A 23 -20.57 -4.81 -5.04
N GLN A 24 -19.81 -4.79 -6.12
CA GLN A 24 -20.19 -5.40 -7.39
C GLN A 24 -20.16 -6.92 -7.36
N GLN A 25 -19.10 -7.49 -6.77
CA GLN A 25 -18.89 -8.93 -6.78
C GLN A 25 -19.40 -9.61 -5.50
N LYS A 26 -19.78 -8.82 -4.49
CA LYS A 26 -20.19 -9.30 -3.17
C LYS A 26 -19.12 -10.21 -2.55
N GLU A 27 -17.87 -9.84 -2.72
CA GLU A 27 -16.72 -10.59 -2.26
C GLU A 27 -15.82 -9.70 -1.42
N ASP A 28 -15.36 -10.22 -0.27
CA ASP A 28 -14.42 -9.52 0.59
C ASP A 28 -13.00 -9.97 0.28
N TYR A 29 -12.09 -9.01 0.23
CA TYR A 29 -10.67 -9.25 0.03
C TYR A 29 -9.97 -9.23 1.37
N LYS A 30 -9.08 -10.21 1.59
CA LYS A 30 -8.43 -10.42 2.90
C LYS A 30 -7.00 -9.88 2.97
N GLY A 31 -6.41 -9.61 1.81
CA GLY A 31 -5.01 -9.18 1.74
C GLY A 31 -4.06 -10.37 1.64
N SER A 32 -4.44 -11.38 0.87
CA SER A 32 -3.64 -12.60 0.62
C SER A 32 -3.32 -12.72 -0.86
N ALA A 33 -2.39 -11.89 -1.34
CA ALA A 33 -1.92 -11.99 -2.71
C ALA A 33 -0.97 -13.18 -2.85
N ASP A 34 -1.09 -13.90 -3.98
CA ASP A 34 -0.23 -15.04 -4.30
C ASP A 34 0.89 -14.57 -5.23
N PRO A 35 2.15 -14.58 -4.80
CA PRO A 35 3.27 -14.15 -5.64
C PRO A 35 3.42 -14.94 -6.94
N ALA A 36 2.98 -16.19 -6.96
CA ALA A 36 3.05 -17.04 -8.15
C ALA A 36 2.17 -16.52 -9.29
N LEU A 37 1.19 -15.68 -8.99
CA LEU A 37 0.26 -15.11 -9.96
C LEU A 37 0.68 -13.72 -10.45
N PHE A 38 1.77 -13.18 -9.97
CA PHE A 38 2.25 -11.87 -10.43
C PHE A 38 2.72 -11.94 -11.88
N LYS A 39 2.29 -10.98 -12.68
CA LYS A 39 2.63 -10.88 -14.10
C LYS A 39 3.68 -9.82 -14.38
N SER A 40 3.96 -8.95 -13.42
CA SER A 40 4.90 -7.83 -13.62
C SER A 40 5.79 -7.65 -12.41
N ASN A 41 6.93 -6.99 -12.62
CA ASN A 41 7.80 -6.60 -11.53
C ASN A 41 7.15 -5.56 -10.61
N PHE A 42 6.22 -4.79 -11.12
CA PHE A 42 5.51 -3.77 -10.32
C PHE A 42 4.65 -4.42 -9.22
N GLU A 43 4.04 -5.56 -9.52
CA GLU A 43 3.32 -6.35 -8.51
C GLU A 43 4.28 -6.92 -7.47
N LYS A 44 5.38 -7.48 -7.93
CA LYS A 44 6.41 -8.07 -7.04
C LYS A 44 7.03 -7.01 -6.13
N ASP A 45 7.37 -5.86 -6.70
CA ASP A 45 8.02 -4.78 -5.96
C ASP A 45 7.11 -4.21 -4.88
N LEU A 46 5.83 -4.01 -5.20
CA LEU A 46 4.86 -3.54 -4.21
C LEU A 46 4.68 -4.56 -3.09
N PHE A 47 4.52 -5.82 -3.44
CA PHE A 47 4.38 -6.91 -2.47
C PHE A 47 5.58 -6.96 -1.52
N LYS A 48 6.79 -6.91 -2.08
CA LYS A 48 8.02 -6.90 -1.30
C LYS A 48 8.11 -5.68 -0.38
N LYS A 49 7.77 -4.51 -0.90
CA LYS A 49 7.79 -3.27 -0.11
C LYS A 49 6.82 -3.33 1.07
N ILE A 50 5.64 -3.88 0.87
CA ILE A 50 4.66 -4.06 1.94
C ILE A 50 5.24 -4.96 3.05
N HIS A 51 5.88 -6.06 2.68
CA HIS A 51 6.51 -6.96 3.65
C HIS A 51 7.67 -6.28 4.37
N ASP A 52 8.49 -5.51 3.66
CA ASP A 52 9.61 -4.78 4.25
C ASP A 52 9.11 -3.78 5.30
N ILE A 53 8.03 -3.08 5.01
CA ILE A 53 7.44 -2.12 5.94
C ILE A 53 6.94 -2.81 7.20
N ARG A 54 6.22 -3.92 7.05
CA ARG A 54 5.73 -4.69 8.18
C ARG A 54 6.86 -5.18 9.07
N LYS A 55 7.92 -5.68 8.45
CA LYS A 55 9.10 -6.16 9.15
C LYS A 55 9.80 -5.04 9.91
N ASN A 56 9.98 -3.89 9.27
CA ASN A 56 10.68 -2.75 9.88
C ASN A 56 9.88 -2.14 11.03
N PHE A 57 8.56 -2.06 10.91
CA PHE A 57 7.73 -1.51 11.98
C PHE A 57 7.57 -2.43 13.19
N THR A 58 7.96 -3.70 13.07
CA THR A 58 8.03 -4.59 14.23
C THR A 58 9.36 -4.46 14.95
N SER A 59 10.32 -3.72 14.38
CA SER A 59 11.63 -3.47 15.00
C SER A 59 11.48 -2.44 16.12
N ILE A 60 12.05 -2.73 17.26
CA ILE A 60 11.91 -1.95 18.49
C ILE A 60 12.40 -0.51 18.31
N ASN A 61 13.45 -0.29 17.53
CA ASN A 61 14.11 0.99 17.43
C ASN A 61 13.45 1.98 16.47
N LEU A 62 12.49 1.52 15.68
CA LEU A 62 11.86 2.37 14.67
C LEU A 62 10.81 3.29 15.24
N GLU A 63 10.26 2.99 16.41
CA GLU A 63 9.11 3.68 16.99
C GLU A 63 9.32 5.18 17.16
N ASN A 64 10.54 5.62 17.51
CA ASN A 64 10.88 7.02 17.72
C ASN A 64 11.79 7.59 16.62
N ASP A 65 12.05 6.83 15.59
CA ASP A 65 12.89 7.28 14.46
C ASP A 65 11.99 7.81 13.33
N TYR A 66 11.64 9.08 13.45
CA TYR A 66 10.72 9.72 12.50
C TYR A 66 11.29 9.82 11.09
N ASP A 67 12.59 10.05 10.95
CA ASP A 67 13.23 10.12 9.64
C ASP A 67 13.18 8.77 8.91
N SER A 68 13.42 7.68 9.63
CA SER A 68 13.30 6.34 9.06
C SER A 68 11.86 6.02 8.67
N GLN A 69 10.90 6.43 9.49
CA GLN A 69 9.49 6.25 9.18
C GLN A 69 9.10 7.01 7.90
N LEU A 70 9.56 8.25 7.75
CA LEU A 70 9.32 9.03 6.54
C LEU A 70 10.01 8.42 5.30
N SER A 71 11.20 7.86 5.47
CA SER A 71 11.89 7.16 4.39
C SER A 71 11.09 5.94 3.92
N LEU A 72 10.51 5.20 4.86
CA LEU A 72 9.64 4.07 4.53
C LEU A 72 8.38 4.52 3.80
N LEU A 73 7.76 5.62 4.24
CA LEU A 73 6.60 6.19 3.56
C LEU A 73 6.94 6.62 2.14
N ALA A 74 8.08 7.28 1.93
CA ALA A 74 8.52 7.71 0.62
C ALA A 74 8.76 6.52 -0.32
N SER A 75 9.38 5.45 0.21
CA SER A 75 9.62 4.22 -0.54
C SER A 75 8.31 3.51 -0.88
N LEU A 76 7.35 3.50 0.02
CA LEU A 76 6.02 2.93 -0.25
C LEU A 76 5.29 3.73 -1.31
N LYS A 77 5.30 5.06 -1.22
CA LYS A 77 4.70 5.95 -2.22
C LYS A 77 5.21 5.63 -3.62
N LYS A 78 6.53 5.50 -3.75
CA LYS A 78 7.17 5.20 -5.04
C LYS A 78 6.64 3.89 -5.64
N GLU A 79 6.60 2.83 -4.83
CA GLU A 79 6.16 1.52 -5.30
C GLU A 79 4.65 1.50 -5.63
N VAL A 80 3.85 2.21 -4.86
CA VAL A 80 2.41 2.33 -5.11
C VAL A 80 2.16 3.09 -6.42
N GLU A 81 2.87 4.19 -6.64
CA GLU A 81 2.74 4.97 -7.88
C GLU A 81 3.17 4.15 -9.09
N ASN A 82 4.28 3.45 -8.99
CA ASN A 82 4.75 2.57 -10.06
C ASN A 82 3.72 1.49 -10.39
N PHE A 83 3.11 0.92 -9.36
CA PHE A 83 2.07 -0.09 -9.53
C PHE A 83 0.87 0.50 -10.29
N PHE A 84 0.32 1.61 -9.83
CA PHE A 84 -0.85 2.22 -10.49
C PHE A 84 -0.55 2.71 -11.90
N ASP A 85 0.66 3.18 -12.16
CA ASP A 85 1.05 3.68 -13.48
C ASP A 85 1.22 2.56 -14.51
N ASN A 86 1.54 1.35 -14.07
CA ASN A 86 1.95 0.26 -14.96
C ASN A 86 1.09 -1.00 -14.89
N VAL A 87 0.18 -1.10 -13.93
CA VAL A 87 -0.65 -2.29 -13.72
C VAL A 87 -2.12 -1.94 -13.84
N ILE A 88 -2.82 -2.70 -14.67
CA ILE A 88 -4.28 -2.60 -14.78
C ILE A 88 -4.88 -3.57 -13.77
N VAL A 89 -5.54 -3.04 -12.73
CA VAL A 89 -6.15 -3.89 -11.71
C VAL A 89 -7.31 -4.69 -12.28
N ASN A 90 -8.15 -4.03 -13.09
CA ASN A 90 -9.31 -4.65 -13.71
C ASN A 90 -8.89 -5.47 -14.94
N ASP A 91 -8.14 -6.52 -14.72
CA ASP A 91 -7.69 -7.42 -15.78
C ASP A 91 -8.82 -8.32 -16.26
N ASN A 92 -8.76 -8.75 -17.53
CA ASN A 92 -9.76 -9.64 -18.10
C ASN A 92 -9.71 -11.05 -17.46
N ASP A 93 -8.55 -11.48 -17.01
CA ASP A 93 -8.39 -12.72 -16.28
C ASP A 93 -8.84 -12.54 -14.84
N VAL A 94 -9.91 -13.20 -14.47
CA VAL A 94 -10.55 -13.09 -13.15
C VAL A 94 -9.58 -13.44 -12.02
N VAL A 95 -8.73 -14.43 -12.21
CA VAL A 95 -7.75 -14.88 -11.22
C VAL A 95 -6.68 -13.80 -11.00
N ILE A 96 -6.19 -13.23 -12.09
CA ILE A 96 -5.19 -12.15 -12.03
C ILE A 96 -5.80 -10.89 -11.41
N LYS A 97 -7.01 -10.52 -11.80
CA LYS A 97 -7.74 -9.39 -11.23
C LYS A 97 -7.89 -9.57 -9.71
N LYS A 98 -8.36 -10.72 -9.27
CA LYS A 98 -8.54 -11.01 -7.85
C LYS A 98 -7.22 -10.88 -7.09
N ASN A 99 -6.13 -11.41 -7.65
CA ASN A 99 -4.82 -11.34 -7.01
C ASN A 99 -4.34 -9.89 -6.86
N ARG A 100 -4.57 -9.06 -7.85
CA ARG A 100 -4.24 -7.63 -7.79
C ARG A 100 -5.09 -6.89 -6.76
N LEU A 101 -6.36 -7.25 -6.63
CA LEU A 101 -7.24 -6.70 -5.58
C LEU A 101 -6.78 -7.15 -4.20
N GLU A 102 -6.35 -8.39 -4.05
CA GLU A 102 -5.76 -8.86 -2.80
C GLU A 102 -4.49 -8.08 -2.43
N LEU A 103 -3.68 -7.75 -3.42
CA LEU A 103 -2.47 -6.94 -3.21
C LEU A 103 -2.84 -5.52 -2.73
N LEU A 104 -3.85 -4.90 -3.32
CA LEU A 104 -4.35 -3.60 -2.86
C LEU A 104 -4.90 -3.68 -1.44
N LYS A 105 -5.56 -4.79 -1.09
CA LYS A 105 -6.04 -5.00 0.28
C LYS A 105 -4.88 -5.11 1.26
N MET A 106 -3.81 -5.79 0.89
CA MET A 106 -2.59 -5.82 1.70
C MET A 106 -2.05 -4.43 1.95
N LEU A 107 -2.02 -3.60 0.91
CA LEU A 107 -1.59 -2.21 1.01
C LEU A 107 -2.45 -1.44 2.02
N CYS A 108 -3.77 -1.51 1.86
CA CYS A 108 -4.70 -0.82 2.75
C CYS A 108 -4.58 -1.29 4.20
N ASN A 109 -4.46 -2.60 4.41
CA ASN A 109 -4.30 -3.16 5.74
C ASN A 109 -3.00 -2.69 6.41
N THR A 110 -1.93 -2.60 5.63
CA THR A 110 -0.63 -2.11 6.12
C THR A 110 -0.70 -0.63 6.48
N PHE A 111 -1.34 0.15 5.61
CA PHE A 111 -1.55 1.56 5.87
C PHE A 111 -2.35 1.76 7.16
N ASP A 112 -3.46 1.06 7.29
CA ASP A 112 -4.34 1.17 8.47
C ASP A 112 -3.62 0.79 9.76
N LYS A 113 -2.74 -0.19 9.70
CA LYS A 113 -2.03 -0.68 10.89
C LYS A 113 -0.88 0.22 11.33
N TYR A 114 -0.08 0.71 10.38
CA TYR A 114 1.16 1.43 10.70
C TYR A 114 1.09 2.92 10.42
N PHE A 115 0.24 3.33 9.50
CA PHE A 115 0.08 4.73 9.11
C PHE A 115 -1.39 5.05 9.09
N ASN A 116 -1.73 6.24 9.53
CA ASN A 116 -3.06 6.79 9.36
C ASN A 116 -2.88 8.29 9.11
N PHE A 117 -3.94 9.01 8.87
CA PHE A 117 -3.84 10.43 8.56
C PHE A 117 -3.21 11.20 9.71
N GLU A 118 -3.57 10.89 10.95
CA GLU A 118 -3.01 11.53 12.14
C GLU A 118 -1.52 11.24 12.28
N LYS A 119 -1.11 10.00 12.03
CA LYS A 119 0.30 9.61 12.09
C LYS A 119 1.12 10.34 11.04
N ILE A 120 0.60 10.48 9.83
CA ILE A 120 1.29 11.19 8.75
C ILE A 120 1.43 12.67 9.08
N GLU A 121 0.39 13.31 9.62
CA GLU A 121 0.45 14.71 10.07
C GLU A 121 1.48 14.88 11.17
N PHE A 122 1.49 13.98 12.14
CA PHE A 122 2.46 13.96 13.23
C PHE A 122 3.91 13.90 12.70
N LEU A 123 4.17 13.00 11.76
CA LEU A 123 5.49 12.86 11.16
C LEU A 123 5.91 14.13 10.41
N ASN A 124 4.98 14.75 9.70
CA ASN A 124 5.25 16.00 9.00
C ASN A 124 5.64 17.12 9.98
N GLU A 125 4.94 17.23 11.10
CA GLU A 125 5.26 18.21 12.13
C GLU A 125 6.63 17.97 12.76
N LYS A 126 6.94 16.71 13.08
CA LYS A 126 8.20 16.36 13.76
C LYS A 126 9.42 16.54 12.88
N THR A 127 9.28 16.32 11.59
CA THR A 127 10.41 16.37 10.65
C THR A 127 10.47 17.61 9.80
N GLY A 128 9.43 18.43 9.83
CA GLY A 128 9.36 19.66 9.03
C GLY A 128 9.10 19.42 7.55
N ILE A 129 8.66 18.21 7.17
CA ILE A 129 8.39 17.88 5.77
C ILE A 129 6.94 18.07 5.36
#